data_4fc43f082cf00eeb432c56aadab3a92b
#
_entry.id   4fc43f082cf00eeb432c56aadab3a92b
#
_cell.length_a   1.000
_cell.length_b   1.000
_cell.length_c   1.000
_cell.angle_alpha   90.00
_cell.angle_beta   90.00
_cell.angle_gamma   90.00
#
_symmetry.space_group_name_H-M   'P 1'
#
loop_
_entity.id
_entity.type
_entity.pdbx_description
1 polymer ?
#
loop_
_entity_poly.entity_id
_entity_poly.type
_entity_poly.pdbx_seq_one_letter_code
_entity_poly.pdbx_strand_id
1 'polypeptide(L)'
;ASNWRWQQLIMRAYYDAYIQDRLAYEKKLEAEAYEILAQANTIGADKAMSDALQHINKADTELVSQDLKEKVFEYGEKLFQSIGAQTSVEKYQARSAERGAILDFIDYPLNNRWWLEDEFKKIGELKSEAEKLARLEFIKNYESPGEGSFYDNISSADAKHVSSKTDDAIDFLWENDGLSRKRLSTQLFQFSPTLEYNDLDPSSNYLIRVSGYGEALLRANGERLKPTKYEKGFEEFKEFPLSKDLIKDGQLKISFDKPNEEHLNWRKQSRVTDVWLIKQ
;
A
#
# COMPACT_ATOMS: atom_id res chain seq x y z
N ALA A 1 16.52 -6.60 -40.06
CA ALA A 1 15.32 -5.75 -39.96
C ALA A 1 14.87 -5.77 -38.50
N SER A 2 14.98 -4.65 -37.82
CA SER A 2 14.56 -4.52 -36.43
C SER A 2 13.03 -4.53 -36.36
N ASN A 3 12.46 -5.69 -36.06
CA ASN A 3 11.03 -5.77 -35.82
C ASN A 3 10.75 -5.10 -34.45
N TRP A 4 9.96 -4.04 -34.45
CA TRP A 4 9.63 -3.27 -33.23
C TRP A 4 9.05 -4.14 -32.10
N ARG A 5 8.31 -5.22 -32.44
CA ARG A 5 7.78 -6.17 -31.47
C ARG A 5 8.87 -6.88 -30.69
N TRP A 6 9.97 -7.25 -31.35
CA TRP A 6 11.12 -7.85 -30.67
C TRP A 6 11.82 -6.88 -29.73
N GLN A 7 11.95 -5.61 -30.15
CA GLN A 7 12.52 -4.58 -29.26
C GLN A 7 11.68 -4.39 -28.01
N GLN A 8 10.35 -4.37 -28.17
CA GLN A 8 9.42 -4.27 -27.04
C GLN A 8 9.52 -5.46 -26.09
N LEU A 9 9.56 -6.69 -26.62
CA LEU A 9 9.68 -7.90 -25.79
C LEU A 9 11.01 -7.95 -25.03
N ILE A 10 12.10 -7.58 -25.68
CA ILE A 10 13.43 -7.57 -25.05
C ILE A 10 13.49 -6.47 -23.97
N MET A 11 13.02 -5.26 -24.28
CA MET A 11 12.92 -4.17 -23.31
C MET A 11 12.11 -4.61 -22.07
N ARG A 12 10.96 -5.26 -22.29
CA ARG A 12 10.12 -5.75 -21.20
C ARG A 12 10.82 -6.81 -20.37
N ALA A 13 11.55 -7.74 -20.98
CA ALA A 13 12.31 -8.77 -20.25
C ALA A 13 13.38 -8.15 -19.35
N TYR A 14 14.13 -7.16 -19.83
CA TYR A 14 15.11 -6.43 -19.00
C TYR A 14 14.45 -5.62 -17.90
N TYR A 15 13.30 -4.98 -18.20
CA TYR A 15 12.52 -4.27 -17.19
C TYR A 15 12.07 -5.20 -16.07
N ASP A 16 11.47 -6.33 -16.42
CA ASP A 16 10.99 -7.30 -15.43
C ASP A 16 12.14 -7.85 -14.57
N ALA A 17 13.30 -8.17 -15.17
CA ALA A 17 14.49 -8.61 -14.45
C ALA A 17 15.00 -7.52 -13.51
N TYR A 18 15.09 -6.27 -13.96
CA TYR A 18 15.50 -5.13 -13.14
C TYR A 18 14.59 -4.93 -11.93
N ILE A 19 13.28 -4.95 -12.16
CA ILE A 19 12.29 -4.80 -11.06
C ILE A 19 12.35 -5.96 -10.08
N GLN A 20 12.56 -7.21 -10.55
CA GLN A 20 12.71 -8.38 -9.68
C GLN A 20 13.92 -8.27 -8.76
N ASP A 21 15.06 -7.89 -9.29
CA ASP A 21 16.30 -7.73 -8.51
C ASP A 21 16.15 -6.61 -7.47
N ARG A 22 15.60 -5.47 -7.89
CA ARG A 22 15.30 -4.37 -6.97
C ARG A 22 14.31 -4.78 -5.88
N LEU A 23 13.24 -5.47 -6.25
CA LEU A 23 12.24 -5.93 -5.28
C LEU A 23 12.88 -6.81 -4.20
N ALA A 24 13.71 -7.76 -4.61
CA ALA A 24 14.41 -8.64 -3.67
C ALA A 24 15.31 -7.85 -2.72
N TYR A 25 16.09 -6.92 -3.24
CA TYR A 25 17.01 -6.08 -2.47
C TYR A 25 16.25 -5.11 -1.54
N GLU A 26 15.28 -4.36 -2.07
CA GLU A 26 14.53 -3.37 -1.30
C GLU A 26 13.65 -4.01 -0.22
N LYS A 27 13.11 -5.21 -0.45
CA LYS A 27 12.38 -5.97 0.57
C LYS A 27 13.28 -6.52 1.67
N LYS A 28 14.52 -6.87 1.34
CA LYS A 28 15.53 -7.21 2.35
C LYS A 28 15.82 -6.01 3.26
N LEU A 29 16.08 -4.83 2.68
CA LEU A 29 16.30 -3.60 3.46
C LEU A 29 15.09 -3.25 4.33
N GLU A 30 13.86 -3.45 3.83
CA GLU A 30 12.64 -3.26 4.60
C GLU A 30 12.61 -4.20 5.81
N ALA A 31 12.87 -5.49 5.65
CA ALA A 31 12.91 -6.45 6.74
C ALA A 31 13.96 -6.10 7.80
N GLU A 32 15.17 -5.75 7.38
CA GLU A 32 16.27 -5.32 8.27
C GLU A 32 15.93 -4.02 9.01
N ALA A 33 15.22 -3.08 8.39
CA ALA A 33 14.73 -1.87 9.06
C ALA A 33 13.71 -2.20 10.17
N TYR A 34 12.82 -3.18 9.95
CA TYR A 34 11.90 -3.64 11.00
C TYR A 34 12.62 -4.37 12.15
N GLU A 35 13.74 -5.06 11.89
CA GLU A 35 14.59 -5.62 12.95
C GLU A 35 15.23 -4.52 13.81
N ILE A 36 15.62 -3.40 13.20
CA ILE A 36 16.11 -2.22 13.94
C ILE A 36 14.99 -1.63 14.81
N LEU A 37 13.79 -1.45 14.24
CA LEU A 37 12.63 -0.95 14.99
C LEU A 37 12.25 -1.87 16.15
N ALA A 38 12.49 -3.17 16.07
CA ALA A 38 12.25 -4.10 17.16
C ALA A 38 13.11 -3.81 18.41
N GLN A 39 14.22 -3.08 18.24
CA GLN A 39 15.12 -2.70 19.32
C GLN A 39 14.73 -1.37 19.99
N ALA A 40 13.64 -0.73 19.59
CA ALA A 40 13.23 0.60 20.05
C ALA A 40 13.11 0.70 21.58
N ASN A 41 12.64 -0.35 22.27
CA ASN A 41 12.59 -0.39 23.72
C ASN A 41 13.97 -0.34 24.40
N THR A 42 15.04 -0.68 23.69
CA THR A 42 16.41 -0.72 24.23
C THR A 42 17.19 0.54 23.88
N ILE A 43 17.07 1.02 22.64
CA ILE A 43 17.87 2.14 22.11
C ILE A 43 17.13 3.47 22.08
N GLY A 44 15.83 3.47 22.39
CA GLY A 44 14.93 4.62 22.30
C GLY A 44 14.23 4.72 20.93
N ALA A 45 13.01 5.24 20.93
CA ALA A 45 12.17 5.33 19.75
C ALA A 45 12.80 6.22 18.64
N ASP A 46 13.27 7.40 19.00
CA ASP A 46 13.84 8.36 18.02
C ASP A 46 15.09 7.78 17.34
N LYS A 47 15.95 7.10 18.11
CA LYS A 47 17.14 6.46 17.54
C LYS A 47 16.76 5.28 16.64
N ALA A 48 15.82 4.45 17.06
CA ALA A 48 15.36 3.32 16.27
C ALA A 48 14.77 3.76 14.93
N MET A 49 13.95 4.82 14.93
CA MET A 49 13.38 5.41 13.72
C MET A 49 14.47 5.96 12.79
N SER A 50 15.42 6.71 13.34
CA SER A 50 16.53 7.29 12.56
C SER A 50 17.39 6.19 11.91
N ASP A 51 17.78 5.19 12.67
CA ASP A 51 18.63 4.10 12.18
C ASP A 51 17.88 3.25 11.14
N ALA A 52 16.59 2.95 11.37
CA ALA A 52 15.76 2.21 10.42
C ALA A 52 15.56 2.97 9.10
N LEU A 53 15.30 4.29 9.17
CA LEU A 53 15.13 5.12 7.99
C LEU A 53 16.44 5.24 7.19
N GLN A 54 17.58 5.44 7.86
CA GLN A 54 18.88 5.44 7.22
C GLN A 54 19.14 4.09 6.52
N HIS A 55 18.76 2.99 7.15
CA HIS A 55 18.98 1.66 6.58
C HIS A 55 18.12 1.39 5.35
N ILE A 56 16.81 1.63 5.42
CA ILE A 56 15.90 1.36 4.30
C ILE A 56 16.16 2.28 3.09
N ASN A 57 16.66 3.50 3.33
CA ASN A 57 17.00 4.47 2.29
C ASN A 57 18.32 4.16 1.58
N LYS A 58 19.07 3.14 1.98
CA LYS A 58 20.22 2.64 1.18
C LYS A 58 19.81 2.28 -0.24
N ALA A 59 18.55 1.89 -0.44
CA ALA A 59 18.00 1.63 -1.77
C ALA A 59 18.12 2.82 -2.75
N ASP A 60 18.28 4.05 -2.26
CA ASP A 60 18.44 5.24 -3.10
C ASP A 60 19.91 5.48 -3.50
N THR A 61 20.84 4.90 -2.79
CA THR A 61 22.29 5.10 -3.01
C THR A 61 23.03 3.84 -3.41
N GLU A 62 22.62 2.70 -2.93
CA GLU A 62 23.18 1.38 -3.27
C GLU A 62 22.36 0.76 -4.41
N LEU A 63 22.52 1.32 -5.61
CA LEU A 63 21.74 0.93 -6.78
C LEU A 63 22.18 -0.46 -7.28
N VAL A 64 21.23 -1.40 -7.33
CA VAL A 64 21.46 -2.76 -7.84
C VAL A 64 21.07 -2.86 -9.32
N SER A 65 21.68 -3.81 -10.05
CA SER A 65 21.33 -4.22 -11.42
C SER A 65 21.19 -3.05 -12.41
N GLN A 66 22.07 -2.05 -12.30
CA GLN A 66 22.06 -0.88 -13.17
C GLN A 66 22.35 -1.22 -14.65
N ASP A 67 23.09 -2.29 -14.90
CA ASP A 67 23.31 -2.85 -16.24
C ASP A 67 21.98 -3.29 -16.91
N LEU A 68 21.06 -3.87 -16.13
CA LEU A 68 19.72 -4.22 -16.63
C LEU A 68 18.91 -2.96 -16.94
N LYS A 69 18.97 -1.95 -16.09
CA LYS A 69 18.32 -0.66 -16.33
C LYS A 69 18.85 0.00 -17.62
N GLU A 70 20.17 0.01 -17.82
CA GLU A 70 20.77 0.52 -19.06
C GLU A 70 20.24 -0.22 -20.28
N LYS A 71 20.03 -1.55 -20.20
CA LYS A 71 19.42 -2.33 -21.27
C LYS A 71 17.96 -1.96 -21.54
N VAL A 72 17.18 -1.64 -20.52
CA VAL A 72 15.81 -1.14 -20.69
C VAL A 72 15.81 0.12 -21.58
N PHE A 73 16.70 1.08 -21.28
CA PHE A 73 16.81 2.33 -22.08
C PHE A 73 17.38 2.08 -23.48
N GLU A 74 18.41 1.24 -23.60
CA GLU A 74 18.97 0.88 -24.92
C GLU A 74 17.91 0.28 -25.85
N TYR A 75 17.12 -0.68 -25.35
CA TYR A 75 16.09 -1.34 -26.17
C TYR A 75 14.84 -0.48 -26.33
N GLY A 76 14.52 0.40 -25.39
CA GLY A 76 13.51 1.43 -25.55
C GLY A 76 13.85 2.41 -26.68
N GLU A 77 15.10 2.85 -26.77
CA GLU A 77 15.56 3.72 -27.86
C GLU A 77 15.50 2.99 -29.23
N LYS A 78 15.95 1.74 -29.28
CA LYS A 78 15.81 0.90 -30.49
C LYS A 78 14.35 0.73 -30.92
N LEU A 79 13.43 0.58 -29.95
CA LEU A 79 12.00 0.52 -30.21
C LEU A 79 11.50 1.82 -30.83
N PHE A 80 11.82 2.98 -30.24
CA PHE A 80 11.42 4.29 -30.75
C PHE A 80 11.94 4.53 -32.18
N GLN A 81 13.20 4.21 -32.43
CA GLN A 81 13.77 4.30 -33.78
C GLN A 81 13.08 3.36 -34.77
N SER A 82 12.73 2.14 -34.35
CA SER A 82 12.10 1.15 -35.22
C SER A 82 10.67 1.49 -35.66
N ILE A 83 9.98 2.33 -34.91
CA ILE A 83 8.63 2.82 -35.21
C ILE A 83 8.62 4.24 -35.75
N GLY A 84 9.79 4.87 -35.93
CA GLY A 84 9.90 6.25 -36.43
C GLY A 84 9.36 7.29 -35.44
N ALA A 85 9.44 7.02 -34.15
CA ALA A 85 9.01 7.99 -33.12
C ALA A 85 9.80 9.29 -33.22
N GLN A 86 9.11 10.43 -33.06
CA GLN A 86 9.72 11.76 -33.09
C GLN A 86 10.29 12.21 -31.72
N THR A 87 10.46 11.28 -30.80
CA THR A 87 11.02 11.53 -29.47
C THR A 87 12.04 10.45 -29.11
N SER A 88 12.91 10.73 -28.17
CA SER A 88 13.80 9.73 -27.59
C SER A 88 13.22 9.15 -26.29
N VAL A 89 13.71 8.00 -25.89
CA VAL A 89 13.41 7.40 -24.57
C VAL A 89 13.73 8.38 -23.45
N GLU A 90 14.84 9.09 -23.55
CA GLU A 90 15.26 10.09 -22.56
C GLU A 90 14.24 11.24 -22.43
N LYS A 91 13.77 11.78 -23.56
CA LYS A 91 12.74 12.82 -23.55
C LYS A 91 11.40 12.32 -23.06
N TYR A 92 11.04 11.09 -23.38
CA TYR A 92 9.81 10.45 -22.91
C TYR A 92 9.86 10.24 -21.40
N GLN A 93 11.01 9.88 -20.87
CA GLN A 93 11.28 9.72 -19.43
C GLN A 93 11.38 11.05 -18.69
N ALA A 94 11.66 12.15 -19.38
CA ALA A 94 11.95 13.45 -18.76
C ALA A 94 10.74 14.13 -18.06
N ARG A 95 9.72 13.38 -17.69
CA ARG A 95 8.52 13.84 -16.96
C ARG A 95 7.76 14.99 -17.65
N SER A 96 8.17 15.38 -18.83
CA SER A 96 7.52 16.48 -19.59
C SER A 96 6.06 16.20 -19.93
N ALA A 97 5.62 14.96 -19.76
CA ALA A 97 4.26 14.54 -20.03
C ALA A 97 3.39 14.36 -18.78
N GLU A 98 3.95 14.28 -17.59
CA GLU A 98 3.25 14.00 -16.30
C GLU A 98 2.19 12.91 -16.38
N ARG A 99 2.41 11.91 -17.27
CA ARG A 99 1.37 10.95 -17.64
C ARG A 99 1.56 9.56 -17.06
N GLY A 100 2.52 9.39 -16.15
CA GLY A 100 2.73 8.10 -15.51
C GLY A 100 3.22 7.02 -16.49
N ALA A 101 4.10 7.38 -17.41
CA ALA A 101 4.77 6.39 -18.23
C ALA A 101 5.60 5.45 -17.32
N ILE A 102 5.63 4.17 -17.66
CA ILE A 102 6.29 3.15 -16.85
C ILE A 102 7.77 3.49 -16.55
N LEU A 103 8.45 4.17 -17.49
CA LEU A 103 9.84 4.59 -17.32
C LEU A 103 10.01 5.79 -16.38
N ASP A 104 8.97 6.60 -16.16
CA ASP A 104 9.00 7.71 -15.19
C ASP A 104 9.04 7.17 -13.75
N PHE A 105 8.55 5.96 -13.54
CA PHE A 105 8.43 5.31 -12.25
C PHE A 105 9.38 4.14 -12.06
N ILE A 106 10.33 3.95 -13.00
CA ILE A 106 11.22 2.78 -12.96
C ILE A 106 12.02 2.68 -11.68
N ASP A 107 12.33 3.82 -11.05
CA ASP A 107 13.11 3.91 -9.80
C ASP A 107 12.24 4.19 -8.56
N TYR A 108 10.92 4.17 -8.69
CA TYR A 108 10.05 4.37 -7.52
C TYR A 108 10.26 3.26 -6.49
N PRO A 109 10.11 3.58 -5.20
CA PRO A 109 10.33 2.60 -4.14
C PRO A 109 9.49 1.34 -4.33
N LEU A 110 10.12 0.19 -4.16
CA LEU A 110 9.45 -1.11 -4.12
C LEU A 110 9.28 -1.63 -2.69
N ASN A 111 9.85 -0.93 -1.71
CA ASN A 111 9.60 -1.09 -0.27
C ASN A 111 8.73 0.06 0.25
N ASN A 112 8.43 0.04 1.53
CA ASN A 112 7.54 1.01 2.17
C ASN A 112 8.26 2.22 2.80
N ARG A 113 9.48 2.59 2.33
CA ARG A 113 10.28 3.66 2.95
C ARG A 113 9.57 5.01 3.04
N TRP A 114 8.80 5.41 2.02
CA TRP A 114 8.05 6.66 2.07
C TRP A 114 6.94 6.64 3.11
N TRP A 115 6.26 5.51 3.26
CA TRP A 115 5.25 5.34 4.31
C TRP A 115 5.88 5.38 5.71
N LEU A 116 7.02 4.70 5.90
CA LEU A 116 7.76 4.75 7.17
C LEU A 116 8.23 6.16 7.48
N GLU A 117 8.75 6.90 6.51
CA GLU A 117 9.16 8.30 6.69
C GLU A 117 8.00 9.17 7.17
N ASP A 118 6.81 9.02 6.56
CA ASP A 118 5.61 9.77 6.95
C ASP A 118 5.13 9.38 8.36
N GLU A 119 5.10 8.08 8.68
CA GLU A 119 4.75 7.60 10.02
C GLU A 119 5.77 8.07 11.08
N PHE A 120 7.06 8.07 10.78
CA PHE A 120 8.07 8.55 11.72
C PHE A 120 7.98 10.05 11.98
N LYS A 121 7.59 10.84 11.01
CA LYS A 121 7.25 12.26 11.22
C LYS A 121 6.10 12.41 12.23
N LYS A 122 5.01 11.65 12.05
CA LYS A 122 3.86 11.66 12.96
C LYS A 122 4.24 11.19 14.37
N ILE A 123 5.08 10.15 14.47
CA ILE A 123 5.58 9.65 15.77
C ILE A 123 6.48 10.70 16.44
N GLY A 124 7.31 11.41 15.69
CA GLY A 124 8.17 12.48 16.21
C GLY A 124 7.39 13.62 16.89
N GLU A 125 6.14 13.84 16.52
CA GLU A 125 5.24 14.84 17.12
C GLU A 125 4.61 14.39 18.43
N LEU A 126 4.69 13.09 18.78
CA LEU A 126 4.17 12.55 20.03
C LEU A 126 5.00 13.02 21.24
N LYS A 127 4.31 13.27 22.37
CA LYS A 127 4.90 13.96 23.51
C LYS A 127 5.73 13.06 24.43
N SER A 128 5.41 11.78 24.49
CA SER A 128 6.07 10.85 25.40
C SER A 128 6.71 9.67 24.67
N GLU A 129 7.80 9.16 25.23
CA GLU A 129 8.47 7.95 24.74
C GLU A 129 7.50 6.75 24.72
N ALA A 130 6.62 6.65 25.71
CA ALA A 130 5.65 5.56 25.76
C ALA A 130 4.65 5.59 24.60
N GLU A 131 4.19 6.78 24.19
CA GLU A 131 3.31 6.93 23.01
C GLU A 131 4.06 6.58 21.72
N LYS A 132 5.32 7.02 21.60
CA LYS A 132 6.18 6.69 20.45
C LYS A 132 6.39 5.18 20.33
N LEU A 133 6.76 4.52 21.43
CA LEU A 133 6.98 3.07 21.47
C LEU A 133 5.69 2.29 21.16
N ALA A 134 4.55 2.71 21.68
CA ALA A 134 3.26 2.08 21.37
C ALA A 134 2.90 2.20 19.87
N ARG A 135 3.18 3.35 19.26
CA ARG A 135 2.96 3.51 17.82
C ARG A 135 3.94 2.69 16.97
N LEU A 136 5.20 2.59 17.37
CA LEU A 136 6.19 1.72 16.70
C LEU A 136 5.80 0.24 16.82
N GLU A 137 5.28 -0.19 17.97
CA GLU A 137 4.77 -1.55 18.14
C GLU A 137 3.58 -1.84 17.21
N PHE A 138 2.67 -0.88 17.04
CA PHE A 138 1.59 -0.97 16.06
C PHE A 138 2.13 -1.12 14.63
N ILE A 139 3.13 -0.31 14.24
CA ILE A 139 3.76 -0.38 12.91
C ILE A 139 4.41 -1.75 12.66
N LYS A 140 5.09 -2.29 13.65
CA LYS A 140 5.70 -3.63 13.57
C LYS A 140 4.65 -4.73 13.35
N ASN A 141 3.53 -4.63 14.05
CA ASN A 141 2.45 -5.61 14.04
C ASN A 141 1.32 -5.24 13.07
N TYR A 142 1.57 -4.33 12.13
CA TYR A 142 0.53 -3.78 11.23
C TYR A 142 -0.28 -4.85 10.50
N GLU A 143 0.39 -5.88 9.99
CA GLU A 143 -0.24 -7.01 9.27
C GLU A 143 -0.54 -8.20 10.20
N SER A 144 -0.20 -8.12 11.48
CA SER A 144 -0.37 -9.19 12.46
C SER A 144 -1.07 -8.68 13.71
N PRO A 145 -2.37 -8.37 13.65
CA PRO A 145 -3.10 -7.69 14.73
C PRO A 145 -3.33 -8.55 15.99
N GLY A 146 -2.84 -9.78 16.02
CA GLY A 146 -2.93 -10.68 17.17
C GLY A 146 -3.79 -11.92 16.92
N GLU A 147 -3.79 -12.83 17.89
CA GLU A 147 -4.50 -14.11 17.80
C GLU A 147 -6.02 -13.91 17.67
N GLY A 148 -6.64 -14.61 16.74
CA GLY A 148 -8.06 -14.50 16.44
C GLY A 148 -8.46 -13.20 15.75
N SER A 149 -7.48 -12.38 15.36
CA SER A 149 -7.64 -11.16 14.57
C SER A 149 -7.16 -11.40 13.14
N PHE A 150 -7.64 -10.57 12.21
CA PHE A 150 -7.33 -10.69 10.78
C PHE A 150 -6.92 -9.36 10.20
N TYR A 151 -6.09 -9.40 9.18
CA TYR A 151 -5.68 -8.25 8.37
C TYR A 151 -5.78 -8.58 6.89
N ASP A 152 -6.35 -7.65 6.12
CA ASP A 152 -6.40 -7.72 4.67
C ASP A 152 -6.09 -6.35 4.06
N ASN A 153 -5.16 -6.32 3.11
CA ASN A 153 -5.07 -5.21 2.17
C ASN A 153 -5.99 -5.52 0.98
N ILE A 154 -7.00 -4.70 0.78
CA ILE A 154 -8.09 -4.99 -0.17
C ILE A 154 -7.60 -5.13 -1.60
N SER A 155 -6.58 -4.38 -1.97
CA SER A 155 -6.04 -4.37 -3.35
C SER A 155 -4.93 -5.40 -3.56
N SER A 156 -4.54 -6.15 -2.53
CA SER A 156 -3.49 -7.16 -2.62
C SER A 156 -4.02 -8.44 -3.26
N ALA A 157 -3.22 -9.04 -4.13
CA ALA A 157 -3.59 -10.31 -4.79
C ALA A 157 -3.70 -11.48 -3.80
N ASP A 158 -3.04 -11.37 -2.66
CA ASP A 158 -2.98 -12.38 -1.59
C ASP A 158 -3.95 -12.11 -0.43
N ALA A 159 -4.84 -11.11 -0.54
CA ALA A 159 -5.88 -10.84 0.45
C ALA A 159 -6.84 -12.04 0.53
N LYS A 160 -6.76 -12.78 1.65
CA LYS A 160 -7.42 -14.08 1.80
C LYS A 160 -8.93 -13.98 1.95
N HIS A 161 -9.41 -12.93 2.59
CA HIS A 161 -10.82 -12.77 2.92
C HIS A 161 -11.59 -11.93 1.90
N VAL A 162 -10.91 -11.31 0.93
CA VAL A 162 -11.58 -10.56 -0.14
C VAL A 162 -12.28 -11.54 -1.07
N SER A 163 -13.61 -11.59 -1.00
CA SER A 163 -14.44 -12.53 -1.75
C SER A 163 -14.89 -12.00 -3.12
N SER A 164 -14.88 -10.69 -3.32
CA SER A 164 -15.16 -10.09 -4.61
C SER A 164 -13.94 -9.32 -5.10
N LYS A 165 -13.42 -9.72 -6.26
CA LYS A 165 -12.30 -9.04 -6.92
C LYS A 165 -12.78 -8.47 -8.25
N THR A 166 -12.51 -7.19 -8.48
CA THR A 166 -12.51 -6.61 -9.82
C THR A 166 -11.20 -5.88 -9.99
N ASP A 167 -10.47 -6.21 -11.03
CA ASP A 167 -9.18 -5.61 -11.34
C ASP A 167 -9.30 -4.12 -11.70
N ASP A 168 -10.49 -3.70 -12.10
CA ASP A 168 -10.77 -2.33 -12.55
C ASP A 168 -10.85 -1.29 -11.43
N ALA A 169 -10.84 -1.72 -10.17
CA ALA A 169 -11.02 -0.84 -9.03
C ALA A 169 -9.74 -0.54 -8.25
N ILE A 170 -8.65 -1.15 -8.63
CA ILE A 170 -7.35 -0.93 -8.01
C ILE A 170 -6.78 0.40 -8.49
N ASP A 171 -6.43 1.25 -7.54
CA ASP A 171 -5.84 2.54 -7.78
C ASP A 171 -4.45 2.62 -7.14
N PHE A 172 -3.54 3.26 -7.84
CA PHE A 172 -2.18 3.43 -7.38
C PHE A 172 -2.06 4.78 -6.67
N LEU A 173 -1.53 4.75 -5.44
CA LEU A 173 -1.30 5.97 -4.68
C LEU A 173 0.01 6.64 -5.11
N TRP A 174 -0.09 7.90 -5.45
CA TRP A 174 1.03 8.72 -5.87
C TRP A 174 1.68 9.40 -4.67
N GLU A 175 2.95 9.72 -4.81
CA GLU A 175 3.62 10.67 -3.92
C GLU A 175 2.78 11.96 -3.80
N ASN A 176 2.65 12.48 -2.60
CA ASN A 176 1.84 13.66 -2.23
C ASN A 176 0.30 13.49 -2.26
N ASP A 177 -0.22 12.34 -2.61
CA ASP A 177 -1.66 12.05 -2.51
C ASP A 177 -2.03 11.35 -1.20
N GLY A 178 -1.09 11.25 -0.27
CA GLY A 178 -1.13 10.38 0.90
C GLY A 178 -0.39 9.08 0.63
N LEU A 179 0.03 8.42 1.71
CA LEU A 179 0.85 7.23 1.63
C LEU A 179 0.18 6.07 2.32
N SER A 180 -0.01 4.97 1.60
CA SER A 180 -0.35 3.68 2.20
C SER A 180 0.88 2.78 2.30
N ARG A 181 0.82 1.83 3.22
CA ARG A 181 1.91 0.86 3.42
C ARG A 181 2.25 0.09 2.13
N LYS A 182 1.26 -0.30 1.36
CA LYS A 182 1.43 -1.05 0.10
C LYS A 182 1.22 -0.21 -1.16
N ARG A 183 0.91 1.06 -1.02
CA ARG A 183 0.67 2.01 -2.12
C ARG A 183 -0.44 1.56 -3.08
N LEU A 184 -1.38 0.79 -2.57
CA LEU A 184 -2.55 0.32 -3.31
C LEU A 184 -3.81 0.66 -2.53
N SER A 185 -4.86 1.05 -3.25
CA SER A 185 -6.19 1.30 -2.69
C SER A 185 -7.28 0.92 -3.66
N THR A 186 -8.49 0.76 -3.15
CA THR A 186 -9.67 0.51 -3.96
C THR A 186 -10.64 1.69 -3.83
N GLN A 187 -11.01 2.29 -4.94
CA GLN A 187 -11.99 3.37 -5.00
C GLN A 187 -13.40 2.81 -4.75
N LEU A 188 -14.04 3.23 -3.67
CA LEU A 188 -15.39 2.76 -3.30
C LEU A 188 -16.48 3.19 -4.29
N PHE A 189 -16.26 4.31 -4.97
CA PHE A 189 -17.15 4.79 -6.02
C PHE A 189 -17.27 3.83 -7.20
N GLN A 190 -16.16 3.26 -7.64
CA GLN A 190 -16.13 2.33 -8.78
C GLN A 190 -16.44 0.90 -8.35
N PHE A 191 -15.94 0.52 -7.19
CA PHE A 191 -15.99 -0.85 -6.72
C PHE A 191 -16.25 -0.92 -5.22
N SER A 192 -17.17 -1.79 -4.83
CA SER A 192 -17.49 -2.06 -3.42
C SER A 192 -16.97 -3.46 -3.08
N PRO A 193 -15.76 -3.56 -2.50
CA PRO A 193 -15.19 -4.86 -2.15
C PRO A 193 -16.02 -5.53 -1.05
N THR A 194 -16.00 -6.85 -1.03
CA THR A 194 -16.56 -7.65 0.04
C THR A 194 -15.49 -8.53 0.65
N LEU A 195 -15.52 -8.66 1.98
CA LEU A 195 -14.66 -9.58 2.73
C LEU A 195 -15.55 -10.56 3.48
N GLU A 196 -15.11 -11.80 3.56
CA GLU A 196 -15.81 -12.88 4.26
C GLU A 196 -14.88 -13.56 5.24
N TYR A 197 -15.29 -13.59 6.50
CA TYR A 197 -14.58 -14.24 7.60
C TYR A 197 -15.43 -15.35 8.16
N ASN A 198 -14.82 -16.50 8.40
CA ASN A 198 -15.45 -17.68 8.97
C ASN A 198 -14.72 -18.07 10.26
N ASP A 199 -15.37 -18.96 11.02
CA ASP A 199 -14.80 -19.52 12.24
C ASP A 199 -14.45 -18.47 13.31
N LEU A 200 -15.18 -17.33 13.34
CA LEU A 200 -15.06 -16.34 14.38
C LEU A 200 -15.59 -16.89 15.71
N ASP A 201 -14.99 -16.47 16.80
CA ASP A 201 -15.46 -16.80 18.15
C ASP A 201 -16.68 -15.93 18.53
N PRO A 202 -17.93 -16.48 18.59
CA PRO A 202 -19.11 -15.70 18.87
C PRO A 202 -19.15 -15.14 20.29
N SER A 203 -18.32 -15.66 21.20
CA SER A 203 -18.23 -15.18 22.59
C SER A 203 -17.38 -13.93 22.75
N SER A 204 -16.53 -13.64 21.77
CA SER A 204 -15.59 -12.51 21.79
C SER A 204 -16.20 -11.23 21.26
N ASN A 205 -15.62 -10.11 21.63
CA ASN A 205 -15.90 -8.82 21.02
C ASN A 205 -14.94 -8.60 19.84
N TYR A 206 -15.45 -7.94 18.81
CA TYR A 206 -14.62 -7.57 17.66
C TYR A 206 -14.79 -6.10 17.31
N LEU A 207 -13.72 -5.54 16.76
CA LEU A 207 -13.66 -4.20 16.21
C LEU A 207 -13.22 -4.30 14.75
N ILE A 208 -13.96 -3.69 13.83
CA ILE A 208 -13.50 -3.50 12.46
C ILE A 208 -12.78 -2.16 12.40
N ARG A 209 -11.54 -2.16 11.94
CA ARG A 209 -10.76 -0.96 11.64
C ARG A 209 -10.52 -0.91 10.14
N VAL A 210 -10.67 0.27 9.55
CA VAL A 210 -10.45 0.50 8.12
C VAL A 210 -9.53 1.69 7.94
N SER A 211 -8.54 1.57 7.07
CA SER A 211 -7.74 2.70 6.60
C SER A 211 -8.13 3.08 5.17
N GLY A 212 -7.84 4.30 4.81
CA GLY A 212 -8.09 4.87 3.50
C GLY A 212 -8.66 6.27 3.56
N TYR A 213 -8.82 6.90 2.43
CA TYR A 213 -9.29 8.27 2.31
C TYR A 213 -10.82 8.36 2.24
N GLY A 214 -11.40 9.39 2.85
CA GLY A 214 -12.83 9.69 2.75
C GLY A 214 -13.72 8.76 3.57
N GLU A 215 -14.97 8.60 3.15
CA GLU A 215 -15.96 7.82 3.88
C GLU A 215 -15.81 6.32 3.61
N ALA A 216 -15.84 5.53 4.68
CA ALA A 216 -16.02 4.09 4.59
C ALA A 216 -17.45 3.75 4.99
N LEU A 217 -18.36 3.63 4.01
CA LEU A 217 -19.77 3.33 4.23
C LEU A 217 -19.97 1.83 4.47
N LEU A 218 -19.48 1.34 5.60
CA LEU A 218 -19.33 -0.08 5.94
C LEU A 218 -20.64 -0.73 6.37
N ARG A 219 -20.88 -1.96 5.87
CA ARG A 219 -21.90 -2.89 6.32
C ARG A 219 -21.29 -4.17 6.86
N ALA A 220 -21.84 -4.67 7.96
CA ALA A 220 -21.56 -5.99 8.52
C ALA A 220 -22.82 -6.84 8.38
N ASN A 221 -22.76 -7.97 7.68
CA ASN A 221 -23.91 -8.84 7.37
C ASN A 221 -25.14 -8.08 6.86
N GLY A 222 -24.90 -7.03 6.04
CA GLY A 222 -25.95 -6.18 5.46
C GLY A 222 -26.40 -5.00 6.36
N GLU A 223 -26.06 -5.00 7.63
CA GLU A 223 -26.37 -3.89 8.55
C GLU A 223 -25.35 -2.77 8.42
N ARG A 224 -25.80 -1.53 8.26
CA ARG A 224 -24.92 -0.35 8.21
C ARG A 224 -24.40 -0.03 9.59
N LEU A 225 -23.07 -0.05 9.74
CA LEU A 225 -22.42 0.36 10.97
C LEU A 225 -22.08 1.86 10.97
N LYS A 226 -22.07 2.44 12.18
CA LYS A 226 -21.59 3.79 12.42
C LYS A 226 -20.21 3.72 13.06
N PRO A 227 -19.22 4.50 12.56
CA PRO A 227 -17.92 4.53 13.19
C PRO A 227 -17.98 5.22 14.55
N THR A 228 -17.22 4.71 15.50
CA THR A 228 -16.92 5.37 16.78
C THR A 228 -15.67 6.23 16.70
N LYS A 229 -14.75 5.88 15.82
CA LYS A 229 -13.62 6.70 15.42
C LYS A 229 -13.71 6.96 13.94
N TYR A 230 -13.61 8.23 13.54
CA TYR A 230 -13.61 8.66 12.16
C TYR A 230 -12.58 9.77 11.96
N GLU A 231 -11.57 9.49 11.17
CA GLU A 231 -10.58 10.46 10.73
C GLU A 231 -10.71 10.62 9.22
N LYS A 232 -10.55 11.83 8.71
CA LYS A 232 -10.90 12.18 7.34
C LYS A 232 -9.70 12.19 6.39
N GLY A 233 -8.49 12.08 6.90
CA GLY A 233 -7.29 12.11 6.09
C GLY A 233 -7.03 10.80 5.34
N PHE A 234 -5.91 10.76 4.67
CA PHE A 234 -5.40 9.54 4.05
C PHE A 234 -4.75 8.65 5.10
N GLU A 235 -4.89 7.33 4.97
CA GLU A 235 -4.39 6.33 5.93
C GLU A 235 -4.91 6.52 7.38
N GLU A 236 -5.92 7.31 7.56
CA GLU A 236 -6.52 7.50 8.86
C GLU A 236 -7.53 6.40 9.17
N PHE A 237 -7.66 6.08 10.46
CA PHE A 237 -8.47 4.95 10.87
C PHE A 237 -9.91 5.33 11.11
N LYS A 238 -10.81 4.48 10.61
CA LYS A 238 -12.22 4.47 10.95
C LYS A 238 -12.51 3.18 11.69
N GLU A 239 -13.11 3.27 12.86
CA GLU A 239 -13.33 2.12 13.74
C GLU A 239 -14.82 1.88 13.98
N PHE A 240 -15.23 0.63 13.79
CA PHE A 240 -16.60 0.19 13.86
C PHE A 240 -16.71 -0.97 14.85
N PRO A 241 -17.28 -0.75 16.07
CA PRO A 241 -17.56 -1.83 17.00
C PRO A 241 -18.56 -2.81 16.39
N LEU A 242 -18.31 -4.10 16.55
CA LEU A 242 -19.16 -5.15 16.03
C LEU A 242 -20.01 -5.74 17.15
N SER A 243 -21.32 -5.73 16.97
CA SER A 243 -22.24 -6.39 17.89
C SER A 243 -22.08 -7.91 17.79
N LYS A 244 -22.12 -8.61 18.92
CA LYS A 244 -22.09 -10.07 18.98
C LYS A 244 -23.20 -10.74 18.18
N ASP A 245 -24.36 -10.08 18.10
CA ASP A 245 -25.49 -10.60 17.31
C ASP A 245 -25.19 -10.73 15.82
N LEU A 246 -24.27 -9.91 15.30
CA LEU A 246 -23.84 -9.97 13.92
C LEU A 246 -22.89 -11.13 13.60
N ILE A 247 -22.30 -11.75 14.63
CA ILE A 247 -21.33 -12.85 14.47
C ILE A 247 -21.75 -14.13 15.22
N LYS A 248 -23.00 -14.22 15.63
CA LYS A 248 -23.49 -15.34 16.46
C LYS A 248 -23.33 -16.72 15.84
N ASP A 249 -23.23 -16.80 14.53
CA ASP A 249 -22.99 -18.01 13.74
C ASP A 249 -21.51 -18.21 13.37
N GLY A 250 -20.62 -17.36 13.88
CA GLY A 250 -19.18 -17.41 13.59
C GLY A 250 -18.82 -16.87 12.20
N GLN A 251 -19.74 -16.22 11.51
CA GLN A 251 -19.54 -15.70 10.16
C GLN A 251 -19.72 -14.19 10.11
N LEU A 252 -18.89 -13.53 9.30
CA LEU A 252 -19.00 -12.10 9.06
C LEU A 252 -18.73 -11.79 7.59
N LYS A 253 -19.67 -11.08 6.97
CA LYS A 253 -19.47 -10.46 5.66
C LYS A 253 -19.39 -8.95 5.79
N ILE A 254 -18.26 -8.37 5.41
CA ILE A 254 -18.08 -6.92 5.32
C ILE A 254 -18.30 -6.48 3.87
N SER A 255 -19.01 -5.39 3.69
CA SER A 255 -19.17 -4.72 2.40
C SER A 255 -19.18 -3.21 2.59
N PHE A 256 -19.01 -2.48 1.49
CA PHE A 256 -19.04 -1.02 1.48
C PHE A 256 -20.09 -0.54 0.49
N ASP A 257 -20.91 0.44 0.87
CA ASP A 257 -21.79 1.10 -0.08
C ASP A 257 -20.99 2.11 -0.91
N LYS A 258 -21.44 2.33 -2.14
CA LYS A 258 -20.87 3.35 -3.03
C LYS A 258 -21.20 4.74 -2.51
N PRO A 259 -20.21 5.60 -2.22
CA PRO A 259 -20.46 6.99 -1.92
C PRO A 259 -20.94 7.74 -3.19
N ASN A 260 -21.71 8.81 -2.99
CA ASN A 260 -22.15 9.67 -4.10
C ASN A 260 -21.07 10.73 -4.42
N GLU A 261 -20.04 10.31 -5.15
CA GLU A 261 -18.86 11.11 -5.42
C GLU A 261 -18.53 11.25 -6.92
N GLU A 262 -19.51 11.02 -7.80
CA GLU A 262 -19.34 11.06 -9.27
C GLU A 262 -18.75 12.39 -9.79
N HIS A 263 -19.03 13.48 -9.07
CA HIS A 263 -18.57 14.83 -9.41
C HIS A 263 -17.15 15.15 -8.89
N LEU A 264 -16.56 14.28 -8.10
CA LEU A 264 -15.25 14.53 -7.51
C LEU A 264 -14.12 14.04 -8.46
N ASN A 265 -12.99 14.73 -8.38
CA ASN A 265 -11.75 14.23 -8.96
C ASN A 265 -11.37 12.90 -8.30
N TRP A 266 -10.85 11.97 -9.05
CA TRP A 266 -10.44 10.64 -8.57
C TRP A 266 -9.55 10.68 -7.30
N ARG A 267 -8.75 11.74 -7.13
CA ARG A 267 -7.90 11.95 -5.94
C ARG A 267 -8.69 12.25 -4.68
N LYS A 268 -9.93 12.74 -4.83
CA LYS A 268 -10.81 13.14 -3.72
C LYS A 268 -11.91 12.14 -3.44
N GLN A 269 -11.98 11.05 -4.19
CA GLN A 269 -12.94 9.99 -3.98
C GLN A 269 -12.56 9.09 -2.81
N SER A 270 -13.54 8.57 -2.12
CA SER A 270 -13.34 7.64 -1.00
C SER A 270 -12.66 6.35 -1.43
N ARG A 271 -11.70 5.92 -0.64
CA ARG A 271 -10.87 4.74 -0.88
C ARG A 271 -10.72 3.92 0.38
N VAL A 272 -10.53 2.63 0.20
CA VAL A 272 -10.15 1.69 1.25
C VAL A 272 -8.82 1.03 0.87
N THR A 273 -7.91 0.95 1.81
CA THR A 273 -6.61 0.27 1.64
C THR A 273 -6.54 -0.99 2.48
N ASP A 274 -6.72 -0.86 3.78
CA ASP A 274 -6.57 -1.95 4.73
C ASP A 274 -7.82 -2.15 5.57
N VAL A 275 -8.08 -3.39 5.92
CA VAL A 275 -9.13 -3.77 6.86
C VAL A 275 -8.54 -4.70 7.91
N TRP A 276 -8.80 -4.37 9.17
CA TRP A 276 -8.51 -5.24 10.31
C TRP A 276 -9.82 -5.68 10.94
N LEU A 277 -9.93 -6.95 11.24
CA LEU A 277 -10.93 -7.48 12.15
C LEU A 277 -10.18 -7.87 13.45
N ILE A 278 -10.34 -7.06 14.48
CA ILE A 278 -9.55 -7.13 15.71
C ILE A 278 -10.39 -7.77 16.80
N LYS A 279 -9.94 -8.90 17.32
CA LYS A 279 -10.49 -9.55 18.50
C LYS A 279 -10.06 -8.77 19.75
N GLN A 280 -11.02 -8.42 20.61
CA GLN A 280 -10.84 -7.63 21.81
C GLN A 280 -10.88 -8.49 23.08
#